data_51c82db171f559f19ff2e4afc2b806b4
#
_entry.id   51c82db171f559f19ff2e4afc2b806b4
#
_cell.length_a   1.000
_cell.length_b   1.000
_cell.length_c   1.000
_cell.angle_alpha   90.00
_cell.angle_beta   90.00
_cell.angle_gamma   90.00
#
_symmetry.space_group_name_H-M   'P 1'
#
loop_
_entity.id
_entity.type
_entity.pdbx_description
1 polymer ?
#
loop_
_entity_poly.entity_id
_entity_poly.type
_entity_poly.pdbx_seq_one_letter_code
_entity_poly.pdbx_strand_id
1 'polypeptide(L)'
;MSRWIVRSIFCVVGKWSSGEPCPIALLSFVTVCTIGVETSCDETAVAVMEADEKGCRLCGEALATRPEEHSALGGIVPELTVRQHLELLPRLMVEAKQKAGARKVQAVGATAGPGLAPALLVGLSFGKALAWSQGNSFFAINHLEGHLFSPFVSQGKLPEYPHVALIVSGGHTLLVEASGPQKRKILGTTRDDAAGEAFDKLARMAGLGYPGGAALEKEARMGKKGRMSLPRPMKGTEGCDFSFSGLKNAARLLIEKNPEIARPGEARSNFCAEVQAAINESLVDRASAALKETGISTFTVSGGVSANQGVLQALKSMAQDRGVTLHCAAGGWNTDNASMIAAVAARRALDGQSSDWDADADPRWSVAR
;
A
#
# COMPACT_ATOMS: atom_id res chain seq x y z
N MET A 1 -32.34 -7.53 -17.85
CA MET A 1 -32.35 -8.84 -17.14
C MET A 1 -31.53 -8.72 -15.87
N SER A 2 -32.00 -7.97 -14.90
CA SER A 2 -31.24 -7.64 -13.67
C SER A 2 -32.15 -7.52 -12.44
N ARG A 3 -32.98 -8.56 -12.18
CA ARG A 3 -33.91 -8.57 -11.03
C ARG A 3 -33.81 -9.84 -10.15
N TRP A 4 -32.76 -10.65 -10.30
CA TRP A 4 -32.70 -11.97 -9.62
C TRP A 4 -31.75 -12.04 -8.40
N ILE A 5 -30.88 -11.07 -8.17
CA ILE A 5 -29.86 -11.16 -7.08
C ILE A 5 -30.36 -10.55 -5.76
N VAL A 6 -31.35 -9.65 -5.77
CA VAL A 6 -31.86 -8.99 -4.54
C VAL A 6 -32.90 -9.80 -3.78
N ARG A 7 -33.41 -10.89 -4.35
CA ARG A 7 -34.49 -11.69 -3.73
C ARG A 7 -34.05 -12.78 -2.75
N SER A 8 -32.76 -13.06 -2.62
CA SER A 8 -32.30 -14.14 -1.73
C SER A 8 -31.99 -13.70 -0.28
N ILE A 9 -32.04 -12.40 0.00
CA ILE A 9 -31.74 -11.87 1.36
C ILE A 9 -33.01 -11.53 2.17
N PHE A 10 -34.20 -11.48 1.53
CA PHE A 10 -35.44 -11.06 2.18
C PHE A 10 -36.49 -12.15 2.35
N CYS A 11 -36.14 -13.40 2.39
CA CYS A 11 -37.12 -14.45 2.58
C CYS A 11 -36.80 -15.35 3.78
N VAL A 12 -36.88 -14.83 4.99
CA VAL A 12 -37.25 -15.60 6.21
C VAL A 12 -37.73 -14.61 7.29
N VAL A 13 -38.86 -13.99 7.09
CA VAL A 13 -39.72 -13.57 8.20
C VAL A 13 -41.13 -14.06 7.85
N GLY A 14 -41.30 -15.36 7.83
CA GLY A 14 -42.60 -15.99 7.85
C GLY A 14 -43.07 -16.16 9.30
N LYS A 15 -44.24 -15.69 9.62
CA LYS A 15 -44.90 -15.94 10.90
C LYS A 15 -45.02 -17.47 11.13
N TRP A 16 -44.34 -17.96 12.14
CA TRP A 16 -44.61 -19.30 12.69
C TRP A 16 -45.72 -19.17 13.71
N SER A 17 -46.79 -19.92 13.51
CA SER A 17 -48.01 -19.95 14.37
C SER A 17 -47.92 -20.92 15.55
N SER A 18 -46.72 -21.28 15.99
CA SER A 18 -46.51 -22.09 17.20
C SER A 18 -45.41 -21.40 18.03
N GLY A 19 -45.74 -20.93 19.21
CA GLY A 19 -44.93 -20.13 20.11
C GLY A 19 -43.65 -20.74 20.66
N GLU A 20 -42.90 -21.45 19.83
CA GLU A 20 -41.55 -21.91 20.14
C GLU A 20 -40.51 -20.92 19.65
N PRO A 21 -39.42 -20.65 20.43
CA PRO A 21 -38.33 -19.81 19.98
C PRO A 21 -37.71 -20.40 18.70
N CYS A 22 -37.70 -19.58 17.65
CA CYS A 22 -37.00 -19.89 16.40
C CYS A 22 -35.59 -20.41 16.74
N PRO A 23 -35.19 -21.64 16.29
CA PRO A 23 -33.82 -22.07 16.43
C PRO A 23 -32.96 -21.01 15.75
N ILE A 24 -32.01 -20.44 16.48
CA ILE A 24 -31.05 -19.42 16.01
C ILE A 24 -30.64 -19.85 14.60
N ALA A 25 -31.14 -19.11 13.60
CA ALA A 25 -30.70 -19.29 12.25
C ALA A 25 -29.16 -19.16 12.29
N LEU A 26 -28.45 -20.23 12.01
CA LEU A 26 -27.03 -20.19 11.72
C LEU A 26 -26.90 -19.16 10.60
N LEU A 27 -26.53 -17.93 10.95
CA LEU A 27 -26.09 -16.93 10.01
C LEU A 27 -24.89 -17.55 9.31
N SER A 28 -25.15 -18.20 8.19
CA SER A 28 -24.09 -18.63 7.29
C SER A 28 -23.43 -17.33 6.82
N PHE A 29 -22.29 -16.99 7.42
CA PHE A 29 -21.50 -15.86 6.98
C PHE A 29 -21.21 -16.07 5.50
N VAL A 30 -21.63 -15.11 4.68
CA VAL A 30 -21.37 -15.14 3.24
C VAL A 30 -19.87 -14.93 3.06
N THR A 31 -19.18 -15.99 2.69
CA THR A 31 -17.76 -15.90 2.32
C THR A 31 -17.68 -15.54 0.84
N VAL A 32 -16.94 -14.51 0.52
CA VAL A 32 -16.69 -14.06 -0.85
C VAL A 32 -15.26 -14.41 -1.23
N CYS A 33 -15.08 -15.07 -2.37
CA CYS A 33 -13.77 -15.34 -2.97
C CYS A 33 -13.52 -14.34 -4.11
N THR A 34 -12.39 -13.66 -4.08
CA THR A 34 -12.04 -12.60 -5.02
C THR A 34 -10.66 -12.81 -5.62
N ILE A 35 -10.46 -12.28 -6.82
CA ILE A 35 -9.15 -12.12 -7.44
C ILE A 35 -8.76 -10.65 -7.41
N GLY A 36 -7.53 -10.34 -7.01
CA GLY A 36 -6.90 -9.05 -7.16
C GLY A 36 -5.84 -9.08 -8.25
N VAL A 37 -5.75 -7.98 -9.01
CA VAL A 37 -4.73 -7.75 -10.03
C VAL A 37 -4.05 -6.42 -9.74
N GLU A 38 -2.72 -6.42 -9.59
CA GLU A 38 -1.91 -5.24 -9.34
C GLU A 38 -0.87 -5.07 -10.45
N THR A 39 -0.92 -3.89 -11.10
CA THR A 39 0.00 -3.49 -12.18
C THR A 39 0.23 -1.98 -12.20
N SER A 40 0.17 -1.29 -11.07
CA SER A 40 0.27 0.18 -11.05
C SER A 40 1.67 0.71 -11.33
N CYS A 41 2.70 -0.10 -11.08
CA CYS A 41 4.11 0.26 -11.24
C CYS A 41 4.89 -0.85 -11.94
N ASP A 42 5.99 -1.33 -11.38
CA ASP A 42 6.85 -2.36 -11.96
C ASP A 42 6.58 -3.77 -11.40
N GLU A 43 5.81 -3.90 -10.34
CA GLU A 43 5.33 -5.17 -9.84
C GLU A 43 4.13 -5.66 -10.66
N THR A 44 4.17 -6.94 -11.04
CA THR A 44 3.02 -7.66 -11.59
C THR A 44 2.56 -8.68 -10.59
N ALA A 45 1.34 -8.56 -10.09
CA ALA A 45 0.84 -9.50 -9.09
C ALA A 45 -0.62 -9.90 -9.33
N VAL A 46 -0.93 -11.14 -8.92
CA VAL A 46 -2.27 -11.70 -8.88
C VAL A 46 -2.47 -12.43 -7.57
N ALA A 47 -3.58 -12.19 -6.89
CA ALA A 47 -3.91 -12.88 -5.64
C ALA A 47 -5.36 -13.39 -5.65
N VAL A 48 -5.58 -14.47 -4.92
CA VAL A 48 -6.91 -15.04 -4.63
C VAL A 48 -7.14 -14.95 -3.12
N MET A 49 -8.24 -14.33 -2.72
CA MET A 49 -8.58 -14.09 -1.32
C MET A 49 -10.00 -14.51 -1.02
N GLU A 50 -10.20 -15.11 0.14
CA GLU A 50 -11.50 -15.29 0.75
C GLU A 50 -11.67 -14.29 1.90
N ALA A 51 -12.86 -13.71 2.01
CA ALA A 51 -13.21 -12.83 3.11
C ALA A 51 -14.68 -13.00 3.52
N ASP A 52 -14.94 -12.75 4.78
CA ASP A 52 -16.25 -12.61 5.38
C ASP A 52 -16.25 -11.42 6.36
N GLU A 53 -17.31 -11.24 7.12
CA GLU A 53 -17.40 -10.16 8.11
C GLU A 53 -16.41 -10.29 9.27
N LYS A 54 -15.83 -11.49 9.50
CA LYS A 54 -14.88 -11.74 10.59
C LYS A 54 -13.43 -11.45 10.18
N GLY A 55 -13.13 -11.48 8.88
CA GLY A 55 -11.79 -11.24 8.40
C GLY A 55 -11.54 -11.70 6.97
N CYS A 56 -10.28 -11.89 6.65
CA CYS A 56 -9.86 -12.30 5.32
C CYS A 56 -8.73 -13.33 5.37
N ARG A 57 -8.61 -14.13 4.32
CA ARG A 57 -7.57 -15.15 4.18
C ARG A 57 -7.03 -15.15 2.76
N LEU A 58 -5.72 -14.96 2.64
CA LEU A 58 -5.01 -15.17 1.38
C LEU A 58 -5.01 -16.66 1.04
N CYS A 59 -5.49 -17.01 -0.14
CA CYS A 59 -5.59 -18.38 -0.61
C CYS A 59 -4.48 -18.74 -1.59
N GLY A 60 -4.01 -17.76 -2.37
CA GLY A 60 -2.90 -17.93 -3.29
C GLY A 60 -2.48 -16.58 -3.84
N GLU A 61 -1.19 -16.39 -4.02
CA GLU A 61 -0.60 -15.19 -4.61
C GLU A 61 0.58 -15.58 -5.48
N ALA A 62 0.72 -14.86 -6.58
CA ALA A 62 1.88 -14.88 -7.44
C ALA A 62 2.27 -13.44 -7.76
N LEU A 63 3.55 -13.13 -7.57
CA LEU A 63 4.13 -11.80 -7.80
C LEU A 63 5.44 -11.97 -8.54
N ALA A 64 5.68 -11.09 -9.49
CA ALA A 64 6.95 -10.99 -10.19
C ALA A 64 7.32 -9.52 -10.38
N THR A 65 8.63 -9.24 -10.27
CA THR A 65 9.25 -7.96 -10.58
C THR A 65 10.61 -8.22 -11.24
N ARG A 66 11.07 -7.28 -12.06
CA ARG A 66 12.37 -7.36 -12.77
C ARG A 66 13.17 -6.07 -12.56
N PRO A 67 13.55 -5.76 -11.32
CA PRO A 67 14.21 -4.49 -10.99
C PRO A 67 15.54 -4.29 -11.70
N GLU A 68 16.25 -5.39 -12.06
CA GLU A 68 17.53 -5.33 -12.77
C GLU A 68 17.37 -4.70 -14.16
N GLU A 69 16.27 -4.99 -14.87
CA GLU A 69 16.01 -4.44 -16.19
C GLU A 69 15.77 -2.93 -16.14
N HIS A 70 15.11 -2.44 -15.09
CA HIS A 70 14.85 -1.02 -14.84
C HIS A 70 16.09 -0.30 -14.30
N SER A 71 16.85 -0.91 -13.40
CA SER A 71 18.03 -0.30 -12.80
C SER A 71 19.14 -0.06 -13.82
N ALA A 72 19.29 -0.93 -14.82
CA ALA A 72 20.22 -0.75 -15.94
C ALA A 72 19.90 0.51 -16.78
N LEU A 73 18.65 0.97 -16.75
CA LEU A 73 18.17 2.17 -17.47
C LEU A 73 18.06 3.41 -16.56
N GLY A 74 18.47 3.27 -15.29
CA GLY A 74 18.50 4.36 -14.33
C GLY A 74 17.16 4.67 -13.63
N GLY A 75 16.15 3.80 -13.78
CA GLY A 75 14.84 3.93 -13.16
C GLY A 75 13.75 3.20 -13.94
N ILE A 76 12.50 3.31 -13.48
CA ILE A 76 11.35 2.63 -14.10
C ILE A 76 11.07 3.21 -15.49
N VAL A 77 10.98 2.33 -16.50
CA VAL A 77 10.67 2.66 -17.89
C VAL A 77 9.26 2.13 -18.23
N PRO A 78 8.28 3.01 -18.48
CA PRO A 78 6.88 2.62 -18.65
C PRO A 78 6.63 1.61 -19.77
N GLU A 79 7.29 1.72 -20.92
CA GLU A 79 7.12 0.80 -22.05
C GLU A 79 7.64 -0.61 -21.73
N LEU A 80 8.70 -0.71 -20.95
CA LEU A 80 9.24 -2.00 -20.48
C LEU A 80 8.26 -2.62 -19.50
N THR A 81 7.72 -1.84 -18.57
CA THR A 81 6.73 -2.28 -17.58
C THR A 81 5.50 -2.89 -18.26
N VAL A 82 4.96 -2.24 -19.29
CA VAL A 82 3.82 -2.76 -20.07
C VAL A 82 4.11 -4.14 -20.67
N ARG A 83 5.28 -4.31 -21.27
CA ARG A 83 5.68 -5.61 -21.88
C ARG A 83 5.78 -6.70 -20.81
N GLN A 84 6.35 -6.38 -19.66
CA GLN A 84 6.46 -7.29 -18.54
C GLN A 84 5.08 -7.71 -18.03
N HIS A 85 4.15 -6.77 -17.84
CA HIS A 85 2.78 -7.09 -17.41
C HIS A 85 2.04 -8.00 -18.39
N LEU A 86 2.12 -7.71 -19.69
CA LEU A 86 1.48 -8.52 -20.73
C LEU A 86 2.02 -9.97 -20.75
N GLU A 87 3.33 -10.15 -20.53
CA GLU A 87 3.95 -11.47 -20.46
C GLU A 87 3.59 -12.21 -19.16
N LEU A 88 3.64 -11.51 -18.03
CA LEU A 88 3.59 -12.12 -16.70
C LEU A 88 2.17 -12.42 -16.21
N LEU A 89 1.19 -11.52 -16.46
CA LEU A 89 -0.17 -11.66 -15.92
C LEU A 89 -0.82 -13.02 -16.18
N PRO A 90 -0.82 -13.59 -17.41
CA PRO A 90 -1.46 -14.89 -17.65
C PRO A 90 -0.80 -16.03 -16.85
N ARG A 91 0.52 -15.99 -16.69
CA ARG A 91 1.29 -16.99 -15.95
C ARG A 91 1.02 -16.88 -14.45
N LEU A 92 1.07 -15.67 -13.90
CA LEU A 92 0.83 -15.40 -12.49
C LEU A 92 -0.62 -15.72 -12.10
N MET A 93 -1.58 -15.49 -13.01
CA MET A 93 -2.97 -15.90 -12.80
C MET A 93 -3.11 -17.41 -12.63
N VAL A 94 -2.47 -18.21 -13.48
CA VAL A 94 -2.49 -19.67 -13.36
C VAL A 94 -1.84 -20.10 -12.05
N GLU A 95 -0.69 -19.55 -11.71
CA GLU A 95 0.04 -19.86 -10.48
C GLU A 95 -0.76 -19.50 -9.21
N ALA A 96 -1.34 -18.32 -9.15
CA ALA A 96 -2.16 -17.89 -8.02
C ALA A 96 -3.40 -18.79 -7.84
N LYS A 97 -4.06 -19.17 -8.93
CA LYS A 97 -5.20 -20.10 -8.91
C LYS A 97 -4.80 -21.51 -8.49
N GLN A 98 -3.65 -22.01 -8.93
CA GLN A 98 -3.13 -23.32 -8.50
C GLN A 98 -2.85 -23.34 -7.00
N LYS A 99 -2.20 -22.31 -6.46
CA LYS A 99 -1.98 -22.17 -5.02
C LYS A 99 -3.30 -22.06 -4.24
N ALA A 100 -4.27 -21.35 -4.80
CA ALA A 100 -5.58 -21.20 -4.17
C ALA A 100 -6.42 -22.47 -4.18
N GLY A 101 -6.20 -23.40 -5.12
CA GLY A 101 -7.03 -24.59 -5.31
C GLY A 101 -8.40 -24.28 -5.92
N ALA A 102 -9.29 -25.29 -5.89
CA ALA A 102 -10.62 -25.19 -6.50
C ALA A 102 -11.54 -24.27 -5.67
N ARG A 103 -11.59 -22.98 -6.05
CA ARG A 103 -12.44 -21.97 -5.43
C ARG A 103 -13.34 -21.31 -6.49
N LYS A 104 -14.59 -21.07 -6.10
CA LYS A 104 -15.52 -20.31 -6.94
C LYS A 104 -15.30 -18.83 -6.69
N VAL A 105 -14.71 -18.13 -7.65
CA VAL A 105 -14.53 -16.69 -7.62
C VAL A 105 -15.87 -15.99 -7.88
N GLN A 106 -16.18 -14.96 -7.10
CA GLN A 106 -17.38 -14.14 -7.26
C GLN A 106 -17.09 -12.72 -7.76
N ALA A 107 -15.86 -12.22 -7.53
CA ALA A 107 -15.49 -10.89 -7.99
C ALA A 107 -14.01 -10.81 -8.37
N VAL A 108 -13.70 -9.86 -9.25
CA VAL A 108 -12.35 -9.50 -9.66
C VAL A 108 -12.13 -8.01 -9.40
N GLY A 109 -11.06 -7.67 -8.70
CA GLY A 109 -10.58 -6.32 -8.53
C GLY A 109 -9.31 -6.10 -9.34
N ALA A 110 -9.18 -4.95 -9.98
CA ALA A 110 -7.94 -4.54 -10.62
C ALA A 110 -7.61 -3.09 -10.28
N THR A 111 -6.32 -2.81 -10.10
CA THR A 111 -5.86 -1.46 -9.83
C THR A 111 -6.12 -0.57 -11.03
N ALA A 112 -6.89 0.51 -10.81
CA ALA A 112 -7.24 1.49 -11.84
C ALA A 112 -6.55 2.85 -11.62
N GLY A 113 -5.81 3.01 -10.53
CA GLY A 113 -5.05 4.21 -10.19
C GLY A 113 -4.83 4.39 -8.69
N PRO A 114 -3.97 5.32 -8.28
CA PRO A 114 -2.97 5.97 -9.12
C PRO A 114 -1.87 5.02 -9.59
N GLY A 115 -1.08 5.44 -10.60
CA GLY A 115 0.04 4.67 -11.14
C GLY A 115 0.43 5.07 -12.56
N LEU A 116 1.26 4.26 -13.19
CA LEU A 116 1.69 4.46 -14.57
C LEU A 116 0.53 4.15 -15.52
N ALA A 117 0.03 5.16 -16.27
CA ALA A 117 -1.14 5.02 -17.13
C ALA A 117 -1.16 3.77 -18.02
N PRO A 118 -0.11 3.46 -18.79
CA PRO A 118 -0.13 2.29 -19.67
C PRO A 118 -0.06 0.96 -18.90
N ALA A 119 0.57 0.93 -17.73
CA ALA A 119 0.64 -0.25 -16.86
C ALA A 119 -0.73 -0.55 -16.23
N LEU A 120 -1.41 0.49 -15.72
CA LEU A 120 -2.78 0.40 -15.21
C LEU A 120 -3.75 -0.17 -16.25
N LEU A 121 -3.67 0.29 -17.50
CA LEU A 121 -4.55 -0.18 -18.59
C LEU A 121 -4.40 -1.68 -18.85
N VAL A 122 -3.20 -2.25 -18.70
CA VAL A 122 -2.99 -3.70 -18.88
C VAL A 122 -3.74 -4.47 -17.80
N GLY A 123 -3.52 -4.16 -16.52
CA GLY A 123 -4.17 -4.85 -15.40
C GLY A 123 -5.69 -4.66 -15.39
N LEU A 124 -6.14 -3.44 -15.66
CA LEU A 124 -7.56 -3.10 -15.71
C LEU A 124 -8.29 -3.87 -16.83
N SER A 125 -7.71 -3.89 -18.03
CA SER A 125 -8.28 -4.64 -19.18
C SER A 125 -8.30 -6.13 -18.92
N PHE A 126 -7.22 -6.68 -18.34
CA PHE A 126 -7.11 -8.08 -17.95
C PHE A 126 -8.17 -8.45 -16.90
N GLY A 127 -8.32 -7.64 -15.85
CA GLY A 127 -9.30 -7.87 -14.80
C GLY A 127 -10.74 -7.81 -15.30
N LYS A 128 -11.08 -6.83 -16.17
CA LYS A 128 -12.39 -6.72 -16.81
C LYS A 128 -12.69 -7.94 -17.68
N ALA A 129 -11.77 -8.33 -18.55
CA ALA A 129 -11.94 -9.49 -19.42
C ALA A 129 -12.14 -10.79 -18.60
N LEU A 130 -11.38 -10.96 -17.53
CA LEU A 130 -11.51 -12.11 -16.63
C LEU A 130 -12.88 -12.14 -15.95
N ALA A 131 -13.31 -11.02 -15.37
CA ALA A 131 -14.62 -10.92 -14.72
C ALA A 131 -15.77 -11.17 -15.70
N TRP A 132 -15.71 -10.57 -16.89
CA TRP A 132 -16.70 -10.74 -17.93
C TRP A 132 -16.82 -12.21 -18.37
N SER A 133 -15.71 -12.86 -18.64
CA SER A 133 -15.69 -14.26 -19.14
C SER A 133 -16.29 -15.26 -18.14
N GLN A 134 -16.32 -14.92 -16.86
CA GLN A 134 -16.82 -15.79 -15.79
C GLN A 134 -18.16 -15.33 -15.19
N GLY A 135 -18.72 -14.22 -15.67
CA GLY A 135 -19.94 -13.63 -15.12
C GLY A 135 -19.79 -13.11 -13.70
N ASN A 136 -18.57 -12.73 -13.31
CA ASN A 136 -18.24 -12.20 -11.98
C ASN A 136 -18.45 -10.69 -11.92
N SER A 137 -18.59 -10.15 -10.70
CA SER A 137 -18.52 -8.70 -10.46
C SER A 137 -17.12 -8.18 -10.74
N PHE A 138 -17.01 -6.95 -11.22
CA PHE A 138 -15.74 -6.26 -11.45
C PHE A 138 -15.63 -5.01 -10.57
N PHE A 139 -14.45 -4.79 -9.99
CA PHE A 139 -14.14 -3.61 -9.18
C PHE A 139 -12.88 -2.92 -9.70
N ALA A 140 -13.01 -1.64 -10.05
CA ALA A 140 -11.87 -0.75 -10.24
C ALA A 140 -11.39 -0.28 -8.88
N ILE A 141 -10.16 -0.62 -8.50
CA ILE A 141 -9.62 -0.40 -7.15
C ILE A 141 -8.59 0.73 -7.17
N ASN A 142 -8.67 1.61 -6.17
CA ASN A 142 -7.63 2.59 -5.93
C ASN A 142 -6.44 1.91 -5.22
N HIS A 143 -5.24 2.03 -5.80
CA HIS A 143 -3.99 1.45 -5.29
C HIS A 143 -3.72 1.83 -3.83
N LEU A 144 -3.90 3.12 -3.49
CA LEU A 144 -3.68 3.62 -2.13
C LEU A 144 -4.72 3.09 -1.14
N GLU A 145 -5.93 2.76 -1.61
CA GLU A 145 -6.92 2.04 -0.81
C GLU A 145 -6.41 0.65 -0.43
N GLY A 146 -5.74 -0.05 -1.36
CA GLY A 146 -5.05 -1.30 -1.06
C GLY A 146 -4.04 -1.13 0.08
N HIS A 147 -3.22 -0.09 0.04
CA HIS A 147 -2.28 0.20 1.11
C HIS A 147 -2.94 0.53 2.46
N LEU A 148 -4.14 1.12 2.49
CA LEU A 148 -4.91 1.31 3.74
C LEU A 148 -5.34 -0.04 4.33
N PHE A 149 -5.57 -1.05 3.50
CA PHE A 149 -6.00 -2.38 3.91
C PHE A 149 -4.84 -3.26 4.38
N SER A 150 -3.64 -3.12 3.77
CA SER A 150 -2.48 -3.99 3.99
C SER A 150 -2.13 -4.26 5.47
N PRO A 151 -2.12 -3.27 6.40
CA PRO A 151 -1.78 -3.50 7.79
C PRO A 151 -2.75 -4.44 8.52
N PHE A 152 -4.01 -4.46 8.13
CA PHE A 152 -5.04 -5.32 8.71
C PHE A 152 -5.05 -6.69 8.03
N VAL A 153 -5.01 -6.70 6.70
CA VAL A 153 -5.05 -7.91 5.87
C VAL A 153 -3.86 -8.83 6.17
N SER A 154 -2.68 -8.27 6.44
CA SER A 154 -1.50 -9.04 6.89
C SER A 154 -1.71 -9.78 8.22
N GLN A 155 -2.76 -9.41 8.98
CA GLN A 155 -3.17 -10.03 10.23
C GLN A 155 -4.45 -10.89 10.08
N GLY A 156 -4.92 -11.10 8.85
CA GLY A 156 -6.15 -11.82 8.55
C GLY A 156 -7.44 -11.05 8.87
N LYS A 157 -7.37 -9.72 9.00
CA LYS A 157 -8.50 -8.86 9.34
C LYS A 157 -8.89 -7.96 8.19
N LEU A 158 -10.12 -7.47 8.21
CA LEU A 158 -10.54 -6.30 7.42
C LEU A 158 -10.27 -5.02 8.23
N PRO A 159 -10.15 -3.84 7.56
CA PRO A 159 -9.88 -2.58 8.25
C PRO A 159 -10.89 -2.23 9.33
N GLU A 160 -10.37 -1.78 10.46
CA GLU A 160 -11.12 -1.19 11.56
C GLU A 160 -11.11 0.35 11.41
N TYR A 161 -12.22 1.01 11.73
CA TYR A 161 -12.39 2.46 11.61
C TYR A 161 -12.82 3.08 12.94
N PRO A 162 -12.45 4.32 13.26
CA PRO A 162 -11.55 5.19 12.50
C PRO A 162 -10.07 4.85 12.73
N HIS A 163 -9.22 5.17 11.74
CA HIS A 163 -7.76 5.12 11.91
C HIS A 163 -7.06 6.23 11.12
N VAL A 164 -5.85 6.61 11.55
CA VAL A 164 -4.93 7.42 10.76
C VAL A 164 -3.94 6.49 10.07
N ALA A 165 -3.75 6.65 8.78
CA ALA A 165 -2.81 5.84 8.00
C ALA A 165 -1.66 6.69 7.47
N LEU A 166 -0.43 6.20 7.63
CA LEU A 166 0.75 6.68 6.91
C LEU A 166 1.05 5.68 5.78
N ILE A 167 0.89 6.14 4.55
CA ILE A 167 1.36 5.43 3.35
C ILE A 167 2.70 6.02 2.96
N VAL A 168 3.76 5.19 2.95
CA VAL A 168 5.12 5.63 2.70
C VAL A 168 5.83 4.66 1.77
N SER A 169 6.00 5.04 0.49
CA SER A 169 6.55 4.22 -0.59
C SER A 169 7.54 5.00 -1.45
N GLY A 170 8.00 4.40 -2.54
CA GLY A 170 8.82 5.06 -3.56
C GLY A 170 8.11 6.23 -4.23
N GLY A 171 6.81 6.11 -4.51
CA GLY A 171 6.02 7.12 -5.20
C GLY A 171 5.12 7.97 -4.29
N HIS A 172 4.82 7.52 -3.08
CA HIS A 172 3.83 8.18 -2.22
C HIS A 172 4.35 8.39 -0.80
N THR A 173 4.03 9.55 -0.23
CA THR A 173 4.16 9.85 1.20
C THR A 173 2.99 10.71 1.61
N LEU A 174 2.01 10.12 2.32
CA LEU A 174 0.80 10.80 2.72
C LEU A 174 0.22 10.26 4.02
N LEU A 175 -0.50 11.13 4.72
CA LEU A 175 -1.30 10.82 5.90
C LEU A 175 -2.78 10.91 5.55
N VAL A 176 -3.52 9.88 5.88
CA VAL A 176 -4.95 9.76 5.58
C VAL A 176 -5.71 9.46 6.87
N GLU A 177 -6.76 10.20 7.12
CA GLU A 177 -7.81 9.83 8.06
C GLU A 177 -8.82 8.95 7.35
N ALA A 178 -8.99 7.72 7.81
CA ALA A 178 -10.02 6.81 7.36
C ALA A 178 -11.08 6.68 8.45
N SER A 179 -12.21 7.35 8.25
CA SER A 179 -13.34 7.36 9.20
C SER A 179 -14.40 6.31 8.86
N GLY A 180 -14.25 5.60 7.73
CA GLY A 180 -15.14 4.55 7.26
C GLY A 180 -14.69 3.99 5.91
N PRO A 181 -15.34 2.93 5.41
CA PRO A 181 -14.91 2.23 4.19
C PRO A 181 -14.73 3.14 2.95
N GLN A 182 -15.54 4.19 2.84
CA GLN A 182 -15.49 5.16 1.74
C GLN A 182 -15.27 6.60 2.23
N LYS A 183 -15.06 6.80 3.53
CA LYS A 183 -14.93 8.12 4.13
C LYS A 183 -13.48 8.37 4.52
N ARG A 184 -12.76 9.07 3.65
CA ARG A 184 -11.33 9.32 3.77
C ARG A 184 -11.02 10.80 3.56
N LYS A 185 -10.06 11.31 4.33
CA LYS A 185 -9.56 12.67 4.23
C LYS A 185 -8.04 12.62 4.19
N ILE A 186 -7.42 13.25 3.21
CA ILE A 186 -5.97 13.46 3.22
C ILE A 186 -5.68 14.55 4.24
N LEU A 187 -4.85 14.22 5.24
CA LEU A 187 -4.40 15.15 6.27
C LEU A 187 -3.13 15.90 5.84
N GLY A 188 -2.26 15.21 5.11
CA GLY A 188 -1.03 15.76 4.57
C GLY A 188 -0.44 14.86 3.50
N THR A 189 0.33 15.46 2.61
CA THR A 189 1.04 14.77 1.50
C THR A 189 2.41 15.38 1.32
N THR A 190 3.31 14.68 0.62
CA THR A 190 4.57 15.30 0.25
C THR A 190 4.34 16.40 -0.80
N ARG A 191 5.06 17.52 -0.63
CA ARG A 191 5.06 18.67 -1.56
C ARG A 191 6.06 18.52 -2.70
N ASP A 192 6.93 17.50 -2.60
CA ASP A 192 8.01 17.25 -3.54
C ASP A 192 8.31 15.74 -3.63
N ASP A 193 9.54 15.30 -3.41
CA ASP A 193 9.91 13.88 -3.46
C ASP A 193 9.15 13.06 -2.40
N ALA A 194 8.78 11.81 -2.71
CA ALA A 194 8.34 10.86 -1.71
C ALA A 194 9.52 10.40 -0.84
N ALA A 195 9.24 9.88 0.36
CA ALA A 195 10.29 9.46 1.30
C ALA A 195 11.18 8.34 0.72
N GLY A 196 10.60 7.37 0.00
CA GLY A 196 11.36 6.31 -0.66
C GLY A 196 12.23 6.86 -1.79
N GLU A 197 11.69 7.76 -2.60
CA GLU A 197 12.46 8.47 -3.62
C GLU A 197 13.61 9.28 -3.02
N ALA A 198 13.39 9.92 -1.86
CA ALA A 198 14.44 10.62 -1.13
C ALA A 198 15.54 9.67 -0.65
N PHE A 199 15.17 8.49 -0.07
CA PHE A 199 16.13 7.45 0.27
C PHE A 199 16.98 7.02 -0.92
N ASP A 200 16.35 6.72 -2.05
CA ASP A 200 17.05 6.25 -3.25
C ASP A 200 17.99 7.30 -3.84
N LYS A 201 17.53 8.55 -3.93
CA LYS A 201 18.35 9.67 -4.43
C LYS A 201 19.56 9.93 -3.54
N LEU A 202 19.37 9.92 -2.21
CA LEU A 202 20.43 10.15 -1.23
C LEU A 202 21.42 8.98 -1.19
N ALA A 203 20.95 7.75 -1.31
CA ALA A 203 21.79 6.56 -1.43
C ALA A 203 22.67 6.63 -2.70
N ARG A 204 22.08 7.02 -3.83
CA ARG A 204 22.82 7.19 -5.09
C ARG A 204 23.93 8.24 -4.96
N MET A 205 23.65 9.38 -4.31
CA MET A 205 24.66 10.43 -4.06
C MET A 205 25.80 9.92 -3.17
N ALA A 206 25.49 9.02 -2.23
CA ALA A 206 26.48 8.37 -1.36
C ALA A 206 27.22 7.18 -2.02
N GLY A 207 26.99 6.92 -3.30
CA GLY A 207 27.64 5.83 -4.04
C GLY A 207 27.11 4.42 -3.70
N LEU A 208 25.85 4.30 -3.25
CA LEU A 208 25.24 3.02 -2.86
C LEU A 208 24.39 2.37 -3.97
N GLY A 209 24.28 3.00 -5.14
CA GLY A 209 23.52 2.46 -6.28
C GLY A 209 22.01 2.69 -6.21
N TYR A 210 21.26 1.87 -6.99
CA TYR A 210 19.79 1.91 -7.09
C TYR A 210 19.24 0.47 -7.26
N PRO A 211 18.12 0.10 -6.59
CA PRO A 211 17.44 0.84 -5.53
C PRO A 211 18.33 0.97 -4.28
N GLY A 212 18.29 2.15 -3.65
CA GLY A 212 19.28 2.51 -2.63
C GLY A 212 18.78 2.44 -1.19
N GLY A 213 17.45 2.41 -0.96
CA GLY A 213 16.89 2.52 0.39
C GLY A 213 17.40 1.47 1.38
N ALA A 214 17.42 0.18 0.98
CA ALA A 214 17.92 -0.90 1.83
C ALA A 214 19.45 -0.83 2.05
N ALA A 215 20.21 -0.41 1.03
CA ALA A 215 21.65 -0.23 1.13
C ALA A 215 21.99 0.94 2.08
N LEU A 216 21.25 2.05 2.01
CA LEU A 216 21.40 3.19 2.90
C LEU A 216 21.07 2.79 4.34
N GLU A 217 19.99 2.06 4.57
CA GLU A 217 19.65 1.56 5.91
C GLU A 217 20.75 0.68 6.50
N LYS A 218 21.29 -0.27 5.69
CA LYS A 218 22.39 -1.14 6.12
C LYS A 218 23.63 -0.33 6.50
N GLU A 219 24.00 0.65 5.69
CA GLU A 219 25.13 1.53 5.93
C GLU A 219 24.92 2.42 7.18
N ALA A 220 23.70 2.94 7.35
CA ALA A 220 23.32 3.78 8.48
C ALA A 220 23.50 3.09 9.85
N ARG A 221 23.31 1.76 9.91
CA ARG A 221 23.51 0.97 11.13
C ARG A 221 24.97 0.95 11.60
N MET A 222 25.93 1.17 10.71
CA MET A 222 27.36 1.23 11.03
C MET A 222 27.81 2.64 11.42
N GLY A 223 27.01 3.66 11.11
CA GLY A 223 27.32 5.06 11.35
C GLY A 223 26.76 5.59 12.67
N LYS A 224 27.15 6.82 12.97
CA LYS A 224 26.71 7.57 14.16
C LYS A 224 25.97 8.83 13.73
N LYS A 225 24.68 8.94 14.12
CA LYS A 225 23.91 10.19 13.91
C LYS A 225 24.53 11.35 14.68
N GLY A 226 24.32 12.58 14.21
CA GLY A 226 24.83 13.80 14.85
C GLY A 226 26.30 14.12 14.54
N ARG A 227 26.98 13.30 13.74
CA ARG A 227 28.32 13.61 13.22
C ARG A 227 28.31 14.58 12.04
N MET A 228 27.16 14.67 11.40
CA MET A 228 26.88 15.62 10.31
C MET A 228 25.57 16.33 10.60
N SER A 229 25.34 17.48 9.97
CA SER A 229 24.09 18.22 10.14
C SER A 229 23.33 18.25 8.82
N LEU A 230 22.12 17.67 8.83
CA LEU A 230 21.17 17.77 7.74
C LEU A 230 19.86 18.39 8.25
N PRO A 231 19.16 19.15 7.43
CA PRO A 231 17.89 19.78 7.83
C PRO A 231 16.79 18.73 8.05
N ARG A 232 15.77 19.12 8.82
CA ARG A 232 14.51 18.41 8.98
C ARG A 232 13.41 19.28 8.38
N PRO A 233 13.17 19.18 7.07
CA PRO A 233 12.16 20.02 6.42
C PRO A 233 10.79 19.83 7.08
N MET A 234 10.01 20.91 7.16
CA MET A 234 8.66 20.94 7.74
C MET A 234 8.58 20.65 9.26
N LYS A 235 9.67 20.30 9.95
CA LYS A 235 9.63 20.04 11.39
C LYS A 235 9.15 21.26 12.16
N GLY A 236 8.11 21.07 13.00
CA GLY A 236 7.53 22.13 13.81
C GLY A 236 6.65 23.14 13.05
N THR A 237 6.40 22.95 11.74
CA THR A 237 5.43 23.77 11.01
C THR A 237 4.01 23.26 11.23
N GLU A 238 3.01 24.11 10.99
CA GLU A 238 1.60 23.70 11.03
C GLU A 238 1.24 22.70 9.92
N GLY A 239 0.23 21.87 10.17
CA GLY A 239 -0.28 20.84 9.26
C GLY A 239 0.56 19.57 9.23
N CYS A 240 0.22 18.68 8.31
CA CYS A 240 0.75 17.32 8.22
C CYS A 240 1.53 17.03 6.93
N ASP A 241 1.82 18.05 6.11
CA ASP A 241 2.54 17.90 4.86
C ASP A 241 4.03 17.55 5.09
N PHE A 242 4.59 16.83 4.13
CA PHE A 242 6.00 16.46 4.08
C PHE A 242 6.76 17.28 3.01
N SER A 243 8.08 17.33 3.15
CA SER A 243 9.01 17.78 2.11
C SER A 243 10.36 17.13 2.33
N PHE A 244 11.02 16.72 1.25
CA PHE A 244 12.35 16.11 1.28
C PHE A 244 13.35 16.79 0.35
N SER A 245 12.91 17.74 -0.48
CA SER A 245 13.80 18.43 -1.44
C SER A 245 14.89 19.26 -0.75
N GLY A 246 14.56 19.92 0.37
CA GLY A 246 15.54 20.64 1.18
C GLY A 246 16.62 19.74 1.76
N LEU A 247 16.24 18.54 2.21
CA LEU A 247 17.17 17.50 2.70
C LEU A 247 18.12 17.06 1.58
N LYS A 248 17.58 16.76 0.41
CA LYS A 248 18.34 16.35 -0.77
C LYS A 248 19.37 17.40 -1.20
N ASN A 249 18.98 18.67 -1.27
CA ASN A 249 19.89 19.74 -1.64
C ASN A 249 21.01 19.95 -0.60
N ALA A 250 20.69 19.92 0.68
CA ALA A 250 21.69 20.01 1.76
C ALA A 250 22.67 18.83 1.72
N ALA A 251 22.18 17.62 1.47
CA ALA A 251 23.00 16.41 1.33
C ALA A 251 23.96 16.54 0.13
N ARG A 252 23.50 17.04 -1.02
CA ARG A 252 24.35 17.29 -2.20
C ARG A 252 25.50 18.24 -1.85
N LEU A 253 25.18 19.38 -1.21
CA LEU A 253 26.19 20.38 -0.82
C LEU A 253 27.18 19.81 0.24
N LEU A 254 26.70 18.93 1.13
CA LEU A 254 27.56 18.28 2.12
C LEU A 254 28.53 17.30 1.45
N ILE A 255 28.08 16.51 0.47
CA ILE A 255 28.94 15.57 -0.29
C ILE A 255 29.96 16.34 -1.16
N GLU A 256 29.56 17.46 -1.79
CA GLU A 256 30.48 18.32 -2.54
C GLU A 256 31.65 18.85 -1.67
N LYS A 257 31.36 19.16 -0.39
CA LYS A 257 32.38 19.59 0.58
C LYS A 257 33.20 18.44 1.17
N ASN A 258 32.63 17.23 1.18
CA ASN A 258 33.23 16.02 1.79
C ASN A 258 33.10 14.85 0.80
N PRO A 259 33.92 14.81 -0.26
CA PRO A 259 33.81 13.78 -1.31
C PRO A 259 34.03 12.34 -0.83
N GLU A 260 34.64 12.17 0.33
CA GLU A 260 34.81 10.86 0.99
C GLU A 260 33.50 10.19 1.35
N ILE A 261 32.39 10.95 1.48
CA ILE A 261 31.03 10.39 1.73
C ILE A 261 30.62 9.45 0.58
N ALA A 262 31.02 9.72 -0.65
CA ALA A 262 30.68 8.88 -1.80
C ALA A 262 31.54 7.57 -1.86
N ARG A 263 32.43 7.34 -0.91
CA ARG A 263 33.31 6.16 -0.84
C ARG A 263 33.03 5.33 0.40
N PRO A 264 33.26 4.00 0.36
CA PRO A 264 33.15 3.16 1.58
C PRO A 264 34.01 3.71 2.72
N GLY A 265 33.42 3.80 3.91
CA GLY A 265 34.11 4.26 5.11
C GLY A 265 33.21 4.98 6.12
N GLU A 266 33.81 5.41 7.23
CA GLU A 266 33.09 6.01 8.35
C GLU A 266 32.27 7.27 7.95
N ALA A 267 32.82 8.10 7.04
CA ALA A 267 32.12 9.29 6.58
C ALA A 267 30.80 8.96 5.88
N ARG A 268 30.78 7.92 5.00
CA ARG A 268 29.56 7.45 4.36
C ARG A 268 28.58 6.87 5.35
N SER A 269 29.02 6.03 6.27
CA SER A 269 28.16 5.44 7.29
C SER A 269 27.53 6.51 8.20
N ASN A 270 28.29 7.52 8.63
CA ASN A 270 27.79 8.65 9.41
C ASN A 270 26.79 9.51 8.62
N PHE A 271 27.04 9.75 7.34
CA PHE A 271 26.10 10.42 6.44
C PHE A 271 24.79 9.65 6.33
N CYS A 272 24.85 8.34 6.07
CA CYS A 272 23.65 7.50 5.97
C CYS A 272 22.86 7.46 7.29
N ALA A 273 23.55 7.41 8.43
CA ALA A 273 22.91 7.49 9.76
C ALA A 273 22.17 8.83 9.98
N GLU A 274 22.74 9.94 9.50
CA GLU A 274 22.12 11.25 9.59
C GLU A 274 20.92 11.39 8.64
N VAL A 275 21.01 10.87 7.40
CA VAL A 275 19.90 10.80 6.45
C VAL A 275 18.74 9.99 7.03
N GLN A 276 19.03 8.79 7.55
CA GLN A 276 18.02 7.93 8.19
C GLN A 276 17.34 8.67 9.36
N ALA A 277 18.11 9.34 10.20
CA ALA A 277 17.57 10.12 11.32
C ALA A 277 16.68 11.28 10.82
N ALA A 278 17.10 12.01 9.79
CA ALA A 278 16.35 13.14 9.25
C ALA A 278 14.99 12.71 8.68
N ILE A 279 14.94 11.62 7.91
CA ILE A 279 13.69 11.09 7.35
C ILE A 279 12.80 10.56 8.48
N ASN A 280 13.35 9.76 9.41
CA ASN A 280 12.59 9.24 10.56
C ASN A 280 11.94 10.36 11.37
N GLU A 281 12.70 11.39 11.73
CA GLU A 281 12.19 12.54 12.49
C GLU A 281 11.10 13.29 11.74
N SER A 282 11.21 13.45 10.42
CA SER A 282 10.17 14.07 9.61
C SER A 282 8.88 13.24 9.57
N LEU A 283 8.99 11.92 9.42
CA LEU A 283 7.83 11.03 9.41
C LEU A 283 7.13 11.01 10.78
N VAL A 284 7.90 10.91 11.86
CA VAL A 284 7.40 10.91 13.25
C VAL A 284 6.71 12.23 13.59
N ASP A 285 7.31 13.35 13.25
CA ASP A 285 6.78 14.68 13.54
C ASP A 285 5.41 14.90 12.85
N ARG A 286 5.30 14.58 11.55
CA ARG A 286 4.05 14.73 10.81
C ARG A 286 2.97 13.72 11.22
N ALA A 287 3.33 12.46 11.47
CA ALA A 287 2.40 11.45 12.01
C ALA A 287 1.88 11.88 13.40
N SER A 288 2.76 12.42 14.24
CA SER A 288 2.39 12.96 15.55
C SER A 288 1.40 14.13 15.43
N ALA A 289 1.61 15.03 14.46
CA ALA A 289 0.69 16.15 14.20
C ALA A 289 -0.69 15.64 13.76
N ALA A 290 -0.74 14.67 12.85
CA ALA A 290 -2.00 14.07 12.37
C ALA A 290 -2.79 13.37 13.48
N LEU A 291 -2.11 12.59 14.32
CA LEU A 291 -2.74 11.94 15.48
C LEU A 291 -3.26 12.95 16.51
N LYS A 292 -2.54 14.05 16.72
CA LYS A 292 -2.98 15.14 17.60
C LYS A 292 -4.19 15.89 17.02
N GLU A 293 -4.20 16.17 15.71
CA GLU A 293 -5.28 16.86 15.02
C GLU A 293 -6.58 16.07 15.06
N THR A 294 -6.50 14.75 14.81
CA THR A 294 -7.67 13.87 14.69
C THR A 294 -8.16 13.32 16.02
N GLY A 295 -7.30 13.20 17.03
CA GLY A 295 -7.59 12.50 18.29
C GLY A 295 -7.81 10.99 18.15
N ILE A 296 -7.52 10.41 16.98
CA ILE A 296 -7.70 8.97 16.71
C ILE A 296 -6.57 8.17 17.38
N SER A 297 -6.93 7.06 18.04
CA SER A 297 -6.02 6.20 18.79
C SER A 297 -5.51 4.98 18.01
N THR A 298 -5.91 4.83 16.74
CA THR A 298 -5.42 3.76 15.86
C THR A 298 -4.59 4.36 14.74
N PHE A 299 -3.36 3.87 14.59
CA PHE A 299 -2.42 4.30 13.58
C PHE A 299 -1.97 3.13 12.73
N THR A 300 -1.92 3.30 11.41
CA THR A 300 -1.48 2.26 10.50
C THR A 300 -0.33 2.74 9.63
N VAL A 301 0.58 1.83 9.26
CA VAL A 301 1.73 2.14 8.41
C VAL A 301 1.88 1.08 7.33
N SER A 302 1.98 1.52 6.08
CA SER A 302 2.14 0.67 4.89
C SER A 302 3.00 1.36 3.82
N GLY A 303 3.29 0.65 2.74
CA GLY A 303 4.19 1.08 1.67
C GLY A 303 5.63 0.58 1.90
N GLY A 304 6.40 0.46 0.82
CA GLY A 304 7.73 -0.19 0.82
C GLY A 304 8.72 0.38 1.85
N VAL A 305 8.65 1.68 2.14
CA VAL A 305 9.53 2.31 3.15
C VAL A 305 9.20 1.83 4.58
N SER A 306 8.00 1.32 4.83
CA SER A 306 7.64 0.75 6.14
C SER A 306 8.42 -0.54 6.47
N ALA A 307 9.07 -1.16 5.49
CA ALA A 307 9.99 -2.28 5.69
C ALA A 307 11.34 -1.84 6.32
N ASN A 308 11.70 -0.55 6.22
CA ASN A 308 12.90 0.00 6.85
C ASN A 308 12.76 -0.04 8.37
N GLN A 309 13.65 -0.80 9.03
CA GLN A 309 13.57 -1.04 10.49
C GLN A 309 13.81 0.23 11.30
N GLY A 310 14.64 1.16 10.80
CA GLY A 310 14.85 2.45 11.43
C GLY A 310 13.59 3.31 11.44
N VAL A 311 12.86 3.36 10.33
CA VAL A 311 11.56 4.04 10.23
C VAL A 311 10.54 3.37 11.14
N LEU A 312 10.42 2.04 11.03
CA LEU A 312 9.44 1.27 11.81
C LEU A 312 9.65 1.43 13.32
N GLN A 313 10.91 1.38 13.78
CA GLN A 313 11.23 1.54 15.19
C GLN A 313 10.89 2.95 15.70
N ALA A 314 11.19 3.98 14.91
CA ALA A 314 10.86 5.37 15.27
C ALA A 314 9.34 5.59 15.40
N LEU A 315 8.56 5.03 14.46
CA LEU A 315 7.09 5.10 14.51
C LEU A 315 6.50 4.27 15.64
N LYS A 316 7.09 3.10 15.98
CA LYS A 316 6.70 2.29 17.14
C LYS A 316 6.90 3.05 18.45
N SER A 317 8.08 3.66 18.63
CA SER A 317 8.34 4.47 19.83
C SER A 317 7.35 5.62 19.96
N MET A 318 7.10 6.36 18.88
CA MET A 318 6.12 7.44 18.86
C MET A 318 4.71 6.96 19.22
N ALA A 319 4.27 5.81 18.71
CA ALA A 319 2.96 5.25 19.01
C ALA A 319 2.86 4.84 20.49
N GLN A 320 3.90 4.21 21.05
CA GLN A 320 3.98 3.87 22.49
C GLN A 320 3.91 5.11 23.39
N ASP A 321 4.72 6.13 23.08
CA ASP A 321 4.77 7.39 23.86
C ASP A 321 3.40 8.11 23.87
N ARG A 322 2.59 7.91 22.84
CA ARG A 322 1.26 8.50 22.70
C ARG A 322 0.10 7.60 23.15
N GLY A 323 0.35 6.35 23.51
CA GLY A 323 -0.68 5.39 23.84
C GLY A 323 -1.58 5.03 22.64
N VAL A 324 -1.03 5.05 21.42
CA VAL A 324 -1.74 4.77 20.16
C VAL A 324 -1.47 3.33 19.73
N THR A 325 -2.53 2.62 19.32
CA THR A 325 -2.41 1.28 18.76
C THR A 325 -1.83 1.36 17.34
N LEU A 326 -0.70 0.71 17.10
CA LEU A 326 -0.03 0.69 15.81
C LEU A 326 -0.23 -0.64 15.10
N HIS A 327 -0.74 -0.59 13.86
CA HIS A 327 -0.76 -1.70 12.93
C HIS A 327 0.21 -1.43 11.78
N CYS A 328 1.10 -2.38 11.52
CA CYS A 328 2.03 -2.30 10.40
C CYS A 328 1.79 -3.49 9.47
N ALA A 329 1.83 -3.24 8.17
CA ALA A 329 1.92 -4.32 7.22
C ALA A 329 3.24 -5.10 7.46
N ALA A 330 3.24 -6.40 7.32
CA ALA A 330 4.37 -7.28 7.60
C ALA A 330 4.80 -8.05 6.35
N GLY A 331 6.10 -8.33 6.23
CA GLY A 331 6.64 -9.13 5.11
C GLY A 331 6.33 -8.51 3.75
N GLY A 332 5.93 -9.33 2.78
CA GLY A 332 5.58 -8.90 1.42
C GLY A 332 4.34 -8.00 1.30
N TRP A 333 3.59 -7.79 2.39
CA TRP A 333 2.44 -6.89 2.43
C TRP A 333 2.80 -5.40 2.48
N ASN A 334 4.08 -5.08 2.69
CA ASN A 334 4.57 -3.71 2.70
C ASN A 334 4.71 -3.10 1.31
N THR A 335 5.11 -3.91 0.33
CA THR A 335 5.29 -3.49 -1.06
C THR A 335 3.99 -3.66 -1.86
N ASP A 336 4.00 -3.24 -3.11
CA ASP A 336 2.87 -3.41 -4.02
C ASP A 336 2.58 -4.90 -4.22
N ASN A 337 1.33 -5.30 -3.98
CA ASN A 337 0.89 -6.69 -4.02
C ASN A 337 -0.57 -6.79 -4.42
N ALA A 338 -0.97 -7.92 -4.97
CA ALA A 338 -2.36 -8.12 -5.40
C ALA A 338 -3.31 -8.52 -4.25
N SER A 339 -2.77 -8.98 -3.13
CA SER A 339 -3.57 -9.36 -1.97
C SER A 339 -4.31 -8.18 -1.38
N MET A 340 -3.69 -6.98 -1.34
CA MET A 340 -4.32 -5.75 -0.89
C MET A 340 -5.48 -5.34 -1.81
N ILE A 341 -5.34 -5.56 -3.12
CA ILE A 341 -6.39 -5.26 -4.11
C ILE A 341 -7.53 -6.26 -4.01
N ALA A 342 -7.21 -7.56 -3.84
CA ALA A 342 -8.21 -8.60 -3.60
C ALA A 342 -9.03 -8.33 -2.34
N ALA A 343 -8.40 -7.85 -1.27
CA ALA A 343 -9.07 -7.52 -0.01
C ALA A 343 -10.06 -6.36 -0.15
N VAL A 344 -9.69 -5.30 -0.86
CA VAL A 344 -10.62 -4.19 -1.16
C VAL A 344 -11.79 -4.68 -2.01
N ALA A 345 -11.51 -5.49 -3.05
CA ALA A 345 -12.57 -6.09 -3.87
C ALA A 345 -13.51 -6.98 -3.05
N ALA A 346 -12.96 -7.77 -2.12
CA ALA A 346 -13.74 -8.60 -1.22
C ALA A 346 -14.65 -7.77 -0.31
N ARG A 347 -14.13 -6.69 0.28
CA ARG A 347 -14.93 -5.77 1.09
C ARG A 347 -16.08 -5.16 0.30
N ARG A 348 -15.80 -4.68 -0.92
CA ARG A 348 -16.84 -4.11 -1.80
C ARG A 348 -17.89 -5.14 -2.22
N ALA A 349 -17.48 -6.38 -2.46
CA ALA A 349 -18.39 -7.48 -2.77
C ALA A 349 -19.29 -7.83 -1.57
N LEU A 350 -18.74 -7.90 -0.34
CA LEU A 350 -19.50 -8.08 0.90
C LEU A 350 -20.53 -6.95 1.12
N ASP A 351 -20.16 -5.71 0.77
CA ASP A 351 -21.04 -4.54 0.83
C ASP A 351 -22.09 -4.50 -0.32
N GLY A 352 -22.09 -5.48 -1.21
CA GLY A 352 -23.02 -5.57 -2.33
C GLY A 352 -22.78 -4.53 -3.45
N GLN A 353 -21.56 -3.99 -3.52
CA GLN A 353 -21.18 -2.98 -4.51
C GLN A 353 -20.62 -3.62 -5.78
N SER A 354 -20.68 -2.87 -6.89
CA SER A 354 -19.96 -3.20 -8.13
C SER A 354 -19.51 -1.92 -8.81
N SER A 355 -18.38 -1.98 -9.52
CA SER A 355 -17.94 -0.89 -10.38
C SER A 355 -18.63 -0.97 -11.75
N ASP A 356 -18.76 0.18 -12.39
CA ASP A 356 -19.24 0.23 -13.76
C ASP A 356 -18.20 -0.35 -14.71
N TRP A 357 -18.65 -0.99 -15.78
CA TRP A 357 -17.78 -1.63 -16.77
C TRP A 357 -16.98 -0.63 -17.61
N ASP A 358 -17.40 0.61 -17.67
CA ASP A 358 -16.77 1.74 -18.36
C ASP A 358 -15.75 2.48 -17.48
N ALA A 359 -15.52 2.03 -16.22
CA ALA A 359 -14.45 2.57 -15.38
C ALA A 359 -13.10 2.53 -16.13
N ASP A 360 -12.36 3.65 -16.15
CA ASP A 360 -11.08 3.78 -16.83
C ASP A 360 -9.92 3.96 -15.86
N ALA A 361 -8.70 3.88 -16.38
CA ALA A 361 -7.51 4.14 -15.58
C ALA A 361 -7.41 5.63 -15.25
N ASP A 362 -7.24 5.96 -13.96
CA ASP A 362 -6.95 7.32 -13.50
C ASP A 362 -5.55 7.37 -12.83
N PRO A 363 -4.49 7.73 -13.57
CA PRO A 363 -3.11 7.79 -13.04
C PRO A 363 -2.93 8.70 -11.84
N ARG A 364 -3.88 9.59 -11.58
CA ARG A 364 -3.85 10.55 -10.46
C ARG A 364 -5.03 10.37 -9.50
N TRP A 365 -5.62 9.20 -9.48
CA TRP A 365 -6.78 8.93 -8.65
C TRP A 365 -6.49 9.15 -7.16
N SER A 366 -7.10 10.20 -6.61
CA SER A 366 -6.96 10.49 -5.17
C SER A 366 -7.67 9.45 -4.31
N VAL A 367 -7.04 9.04 -3.21
CA VAL A 367 -7.64 8.13 -2.22
C VAL A 367 -8.81 8.75 -1.45
N ALA A 368 -8.95 10.07 -1.48
CA ALA A 368 -10.00 10.83 -0.78
C ALA A 368 -11.22 11.18 -1.67
N ARG A 369 -11.29 10.59 -2.86
CA ARG A 369 -12.47 10.73 -3.75
C ARG A 369 -13.50 9.66 -3.45
#